data_3ea4dc0b8d2d459271a24427835cbe06
#
_entry.id   3ea4dc0b8d2d459271a24427835cbe06
#
_cell.length_a   1.000
_cell.length_b   1.000
_cell.length_c   1.000
_cell.angle_alpha   90.00
_cell.angle_beta   90.00
_cell.angle_gamma   90.00
#
_symmetry.space_group_name_H-M   'P 1'
#
loop_
_entity.id
_entity.type
_entity.pdbx_description
1 polymer ?
#
loop_
_entity_poly.entity_id
_entity_poly.type
_entity_poly.pdbx_seq_one_letter_code
_entity_poly.pdbx_strand_id
1 'polypeptide(L)'
;GLGDVYKRQGLFYSSLLPKYRRHDHSTDQTIIDLFDKGLSNQDISSIVNHLCGASYSKQTVSNITDKCIENIDKFKSRQLSKEYAVVYTDATCMALRRDTVAKEAVHIAVGITVEGTKEILGYSIAPNESAEIWKELLEDFKSRGLESVSLFCTDGLAGMEEVIEQTFPAAKIQRCLVHISRNIAAKVRVTDRKEILDDFKEVYNASKLEEALSNLETFTSKWKRKYPRVIDILDKNTHLLTYFDYPKEVRHSIYSTNLIEGFNKQLKKKFKLKEQFPTETSMEKYLVSQFNQYLSLIHISE
;
A
#
# COMPACT_ATOMS: atom_id res chain seq x y z
N GLY A 1 5.21 68.47 2.52
CA GLY A 1 5.47 67.27 2.84
C GLY A 1 4.68 66.13 2.18
N LEU A 2 5.16 65.57 1.06
CA LEU A 2 4.60 64.38 0.38
C LEU A 2 5.42 63.14 0.66
N GLY A 3 6.13 63.06 1.79
CA GLY A 3 7.09 62.00 2.11
C GLY A 3 6.56 60.91 3.06
N ASP A 4 5.40 61.02 3.69
CA ASP A 4 5.01 60.17 4.82
C ASP A 4 3.88 59.17 4.54
N VAL A 5 3.41 59.05 3.30
CA VAL A 5 2.24 58.17 2.98
C VAL A 5 2.61 56.74 2.69
N TYR A 6 3.89 56.41 2.46
CA TYR A 6 4.33 55.06 2.05
C TYR A 6 4.85 54.13 3.16
N LYS A 7 4.72 54.50 4.44
CA LYS A 7 5.16 53.69 5.56
C LYS A 7 4.05 52.90 6.31
N ARG A 8 2.88 52.74 5.71
CA ARG A 8 1.79 51.96 6.32
C ARG A 8 1.37 50.75 5.43
N GLN A 9 2.33 50.04 4.88
CA GLN A 9 2.05 48.64 4.58
C GLN A 9 2.24 47.87 5.89
N GLY A 10 1.12 47.71 6.62
CA GLY A 10 1.10 46.85 7.80
C GLY A 10 1.47 45.46 7.43
N LEU A 11 2.67 45.05 7.84
CA LEU A 11 3.07 43.62 7.84
C LEU A 11 2.03 42.90 8.72
N PHE A 12 1.16 42.09 8.07
CA PHE A 12 0.23 41.21 8.76
C PHE A 12 1.05 40.14 9.47
N TYR A 13 1.22 40.25 10.76
CA TYR A 13 1.83 39.21 11.56
C TYR A 13 0.70 38.35 12.10
N SER A 14 0.66 37.11 11.66
CA SER A 14 -0.19 36.10 12.28
C SER A 14 0.19 35.99 13.77
N SER A 15 -0.75 36.25 14.67
CA SER A 15 -0.57 36.08 16.12
C SER A 15 -0.36 34.63 16.56
N LEU A 16 -0.49 33.70 15.63
CA LEU A 16 -0.32 32.26 15.83
C LEU A 16 1.13 31.78 15.77
N LEU A 17 2.07 32.62 15.27
CA LEU A 17 3.48 32.23 15.13
C LEU A 17 4.37 33.35 15.70
N PRO A 18 5.15 33.09 16.77
CA PRO A 18 6.01 34.08 17.40
C PRO A 18 7.17 34.51 16.48
N LYS A 19 7.38 35.85 16.36
CA LYS A 19 8.55 36.43 15.71
C LYS A 19 9.82 35.98 16.40
N TYR A 20 10.81 35.51 15.64
CA TYR A 20 12.20 35.28 16.09
C TYR A 20 12.52 34.03 16.90
N ARG A 21 11.85 32.90 16.76
CA ARG A 21 12.47 31.64 17.12
C ARG A 21 12.90 30.90 15.85
N ARG A 22 14.23 30.66 15.72
CA ARG A 22 14.81 29.94 14.57
C ARG A 22 14.33 28.49 14.47
N HIS A 23 13.84 27.92 15.53
CA HIS A 23 13.22 26.59 15.62
C HIS A 23 12.21 26.64 16.76
N ASP A 24 10.94 26.72 16.44
CA ASP A 24 9.86 26.48 17.40
C ASP A 24 9.28 25.10 17.14
N HIS A 25 9.04 24.33 18.22
CA HIS A 25 8.49 22.99 18.16
C HIS A 25 7.17 22.94 17.32
N SER A 26 6.37 23.99 17.34
CA SER A 26 5.14 24.10 16.54
C SER A 26 5.42 24.23 15.05
N THR A 27 6.49 24.91 14.65
CA THR A 27 6.88 25.04 13.24
C THR A 27 7.50 23.74 12.72
N ASP A 28 8.35 23.08 13.52
CA ASP A 28 8.90 21.77 13.18
C ASP A 28 7.77 20.75 12.98
N GLN A 29 6.75 20.74 13.86
CA GLN A 29 5.59 19.87 13.70
C GLN A 29 4.79 20.21 12.44
N THR A 30 4.58 21.48 12.14
CA THR A 30 3.93 21.91 10.90
C THR A 30 4.68 21.44 9.65
N ILE A 31 6.01 21.50 9.68
CA ILE A 31 6.87 20.99 8.58
C ILE A 31 6.67 19.48 8.40
N ILE A 32 6.64 18.72 9.49
CA ILE A 32 6.39 17.28 9.47
C ILE A 32 4.98 17.00 8.91
N ASP A 33 3.96 17.70 9.37
CA ASP A 33 2.58 17.54 8.91
C ASP A 33 2.42 17.85 7.40
N LEU A 34 3.14 18.86 6.90
CA LEU A 34 3.15 19.19 5.47
C LEU A 34 3.89 18.12 4.65
N PHE A 35 4.99 17.58 5.20
CA PHE A 35 5.72 16.47 4.59
C PHE A 35 4.84 15.22 4.52
N ASP A 36 4.10 14.91 5.57
CA ASP A 36 3.17 13.80 5.66
C ASP A 36 2.01 13.92 4.67
N LYS A 37 1.61 15.14 4.35
CA LYS A 37 0.63 15.41 3.28
C LYS A 37 1.18 15.24 1.87
N GLY A 38 2.46 14.91 1.73
CA GLY A 38 3.08 14.60 0.45
C GLY A 38 3.73 15.80 -0.26
N LEU A 39 3.89 16.97 0.39
CA LEU A 39 4.56 18.11 -0.21
C LEU A 39 6.07 17.86 -0.34
N SER A 40 6.69 18.46 -1.36
CA SER A 40 8.15 18.44 -1.50
C SER A 40 8.81 19.35 -0.47
N ASN A 41 10.10 19.10 -0.13
CA ASN A 41 10.85 19.96 0.77
C ASN A 41 10.94 21.40 0.25
N GLN A 42 10.84 21.61 -1.07
CA GLN A 42 10.81 22.92 -1.69
C GLN A 42 9.49 23.64 -1.43
N ASP A 43 8.37 22.94 -1.63
CA ASP A 43 7.04 23.52 -1.40
C ASP A 43 6.84 23.83 0.08
N ILE A 44 7.27 22.92 0.96
CA ILE A 44 7.25 23.14 2.42
C ILE A 44 8.08 24.38 2.78
N SER A 45 9.32 24.49 2.27
CA SER A 45 10.17 25.65 2.48
C SER A 45 9.47 26.95 2.04
N SER A 46 8.87 26.94 0.84
CA SER A 46 8.15 28.10 0.31
C SER A 46 6.96 28.48 1.18
N ILE A 47 6.14 27.54 1.57
CA ILE A 47 4.94 27.75 2.40
C ILE A 47 5.34 28.29 3.78
N VAL A 48 6.30 27.65 4.46
CA VAL A 48 6.73 28.03 5.80
C VAL A 48 7.38 29.40 5.79
N ASN A 49 8.21 29.71 4.78
CA ASN A 49 8.82 31.04 4.62
C ASN A 49 7.76 32.13 4.42
N HIS A 50 6.71 31.83 3.66
CA HIS A 50 5.61 32.78 3.43
C HIS A 50 4.80 33.02 4.71
N LEU A 51 4.52 31.96 5.48
CA LEU A 51 3.68 32.04 6.69
C LEU A 51 4.44 32.60 7.90
N CYS A 52 5.71 32.20 8.09
CA CYS A 52 6.46 32.50 9.30
C CYS A 52 7.36 33.72 9.16
N GLY A 53 7.57 34.26 7.93
CA GLY A 53 8.49 35.34 7.66
C GLY A 53 9.98 35.01 8.02
N ALA A 54 10.29 33.72 8.17
CA ALA A 54 11.62 33.19 8.49
C ALA A 54 12.18 32.42 7.27
N SER A 55 13.50 32.37 7.13
CA SER A 55 14.13 31.68 6.01
C SER A 55 14.42 30.22 6.37
N TYR A 56 13.53 29.31 5.95
CA TYR A 56 13.76 27.88 5.98
C TYR A 56 14.27 27.42 4.61
N SER A 57 15.48 26.91 4.55
CA SER A 57 16.03 26.32 3.31
C SER A 57 15.48 24.91 3.10
N LYS A 58 15.58 24.38 1.88
CA LYS A 58 15.26 22.97 1.60
C LYS A 58 16.05 22.02 2.50
N GLN A 59 17.31 22.36 2.80
CA GLN A 59 18.17 21.57 3.70
C GLN A 59 17.66 21.62 5.14
N THR A 60 17.20 22.77 5.61
CA THR A 60 16.60 22.91 6.95
C THR A 60 15.34 22.04 7.07
N VAL A 61 14.47 22.07 6.06
CA VAL A 61 13.28 21.19 5.99
C VAL A 61 13.69 19.72 5.98
N SER A 62 14.73 19.35 5.21
CA SER A 62 15.25 17.98 5.20
C SER A 62 15.74 17.54 6.58
N ASN A 63 16.50 18.37 7.26
CA ASN A 63 17.03 18.07 8.59
C ASN A 63 15.90 17.91 9.66
N ILE A 64 14.84 18.70 9.52
CA ILE A 64 13.67 18.56 10.42
C ILE A 64 12.94 17.25 10.15
N THR A 65 12.74 16.90 8.87
CA THR A 65 12.12 15.63 8.48
C THR A 65 13.03 14.42 8.74
N ASP A 66 14.33 14.61 9.00
CA ASP A 66 15.25 13.54 9.40
C ASP A 66 14.88 12.95 10.77
N LYS A 67 14.16 13.70 11.61
CA LYS A 67 13.55 13.15 12.84
C LYS A 67 12.60 11.98 12.55
N CYS A 68 12.05 11.91 11.32
CA CYS A 68 11.25 10.78 10.89
C CYS A 68 12.05 9.49 10.65
N ILE A 69 13.41 9.55 10.61
CA ILE A 69 14.26 8.35 10.44
C ILE A 69 14.10 7.42 11.65
N GLU A 70 14.07 7.97 12.87
CA GLU A 70 13.82 7.17 14.07
C GLU A 70 12.48 6.42 14.01
N ASN A 71 11.49 7.01 13.34
CA ASN A 71 10.19 6.36 13.14
C ASN A 71 10.28 5.20 12.14
N ILE A 72 11.20 5.26 11.16
CA ILE A 72 11.46 4.14 10.24
C ILE A 72 12.02 2.96 11.02
N ASP A 73 13.05 3.19 11.84
CA ASP A 73 13.69 2.13 12.64
C ASP A 73 12.71 1.52 13.64
N LYS A 74 11.93 2.36 14.33
CA LYS A 74 10.84 1.91 15.22
C LYS A 74 9.79 1.10 14.48
N PHE A 75 9.42 1.52 13.26
CA PHE A 75 8.45 0.80 12.44
C PHE A 75 8.99 -0.56 12.01
N LYS A 76 10.23 -0.62 11.53
CA LYS A 76 10.88 -1.86 11.07
C LYS A 76 11.17 -2.85 12.19
N SER A 77 11.51 -2.37 13.40
CA SER A 77 11.90 -3.22 14.53
C SER A 77 10.76 -3.56 15.50
N ARG A 78 9.56 -2.97 15.30
CA ARG A 78 8.46 -3.20 16.25
C ARG A 78 8.01 -4.65 16.26
N GLN A 79 7.63 -5.11 17.44
CA GLN A 79 6.99 -6.40 17.63
C GLN A 79 5.68 -6.46 16.85
N LEU A 80 5.43 -7.58 16.17
CA LEU A 80 4.16 -7.87 15.53
C LEU A 80 3.27 -8.71 16.44
N SER A 81 1.97 -8.73 16.12
CA SER A 81 1.05 -9.68 16.75
C SER A 81 1.48 -11.10 16.41
N LYS A 82 1.28 -12.03 17.35
CA LYS A 82 1.64 -13.43 17.13
C LYS A 82 0.81 -14.10 16.05
N GLU A 83 -0.43 -13.66 15.90
CA GLU A 83 -1.41 -14.29 15.03
C GLU A 83 -2.15 -13.25 14.20
N TYR A 84 -2.31 -13.55 12.92
CA TYR A 84 -3.16 -12.79 12.01
C TYR A 84 -4.19 -13.69 11.36
N ALA A 85 -5.45 -13.23 11.35
CA ALA A 85 -6.53 -13.91 10.65
C ALA A 85 -6.29 -13.87 9.13
N VAL A 86 -5.89 -12.70 8.60
CA VAL A 86 -5.60 -12.52 7.17
C VAL A 86 -4.40 -11.62 6.98
N VAL A 87 -3.51 -11.97 6.04
CA VAL A 87 -2.44 -11.10 5.55
C VAL A 87 -2.62 -10.88 4.05
N TYR A 88 -2.74 -9.62 3.65
CA TYR A 88 -2.82 -9.20 2.26
C TYR A 88 -1.44 -8.75 1.79
N THR A 89 -1.02 -9.22 0.62
CA THR A 89 0.24 -8.87 -0.01
C THR A 89 -0.02 -8.24 -1.38
N ASP A 90 0.62 -7.13 -1.66
CA ASP A 90 0.55 -6.44 -2.96
C ASP A 90 1.79 -5.58 -3.16
N ALA A 91 2.15 -5.33 -4.40
CA ALA A 91 3.24 -4.44 -4.74
C ALA A 91 2.75 -3.24 -5.54
N THR A 92 3.42 -2.12 -5.35
CA THR A 92 3.13 -0.88 -6.08
C THR A 92 4.41 -0.23 -6.56
N CYS A 93 4.39 0.39 -7.75
CA CYS A 93 5.59 1.02 -8.31
C CYS A 93 5.61 2.51 -7.99
N MET A 94 6.78 2.99 -7.56
CA MET A 94 7.08 4.41 -7.32
C MET A 94 8.41 4.80 -7.97
N ALA A 95 8.52 6.04 -8.45
CA ALA A 95 9.76 6.51 -9.05
C ALA A 95 10.79 6.87 -7.96
N LEU A 96 11.95 6.24 -8.04
CA LEU A 96 13.10 6.46 -7.16
C LEU A 96 14.33 6.78 -7.99
N ARG A 97 15.14 7.75 -7.54
CA ARG A 97 16.43 8.07 -8.10
C ARG A 97 17.51 7.28 -7.37
N ARG A 98 18.17 6.41 -8.11
CA ARG A 98 19.48 5.84 -7.74
C ARG A 98 20.52 6.46 -8.67
N ASP A 99 21.16 5.74 -9.54
CA ASP A 99 22.01 6.29 -10.62
C ASP A 99 21.14 7.00 -11.67
N THR A 100 20.02 6.42 -12.02
CA THR A 100 18.97 6.96 -12.89
C THR A 100 17.63 6.92 -12.19
N VAL A 101 16.64 7.64 -12.72
CA VAL A 101 15.26 7.56 -12.22
C VAL A 101 14.58 6.33 -12.81
N ALA A 102 14.22 5.39 -11.96
CA ALA A 102 13.48 4.19 -12.33
C ALA A 102 12.22 4.01 -11.46
N LYS A 103 11.28 3.23 -11.98
CA LYS A 103 10.16 2.75 -11.14
C LYS A 103 10.62 1.55 -10.37
N GLU A 104 10.59 1.65 -9.06
CA GLU A 104 10.88 0.53 -8.17
C GLU A 104 9.61 -0.04 -7.55
N ALA A 105 9.59 -1.33 -7.32
CA ALA A 105 8.50 -2.01 -6.67
C ALA A 105 8.57 -1.79 -5.15
N VAL A 106 7.48 -1.34 -4.57
CA VAL A 106 7.28 -1.24 -3.12
C VAL A 106 6.33 -2.36 -2.71
N HIS A 107 6.89 -3.39 -2.09
CA HIS A 107 6.14 -4.52 -1.55
C HIS A 107 5.56 -4.13 -0.19
N ILE A 108 4.28 -4.37 0.02
CA ILE A 108 3.59 -3.99 1.25
C ILE A 108 2.74 -5.16 1.72
N ALA A 109 2.79 -5.47 3.00
CA ALA A 109 1.92 -6.44 3.66
C ALA A 109 1.02 -5.76 4.69
N VAL A 110 -0.28 -6.03 4.61
CA VAL A 110 -1.30 -5.54 5.55
C VAL A 110 -1.96 -6.74 6.20
N GLY A 111 -1.95 -6.80 7.53
CA GLY A 111 -2.59 -7.85 8.31
C GLY A 111 -3.86 -7.37 8.99
N ILE A 112 -4.75 -8.34 9.25
CA ILE A 112 -5.87 -8.19 10.16
C ILE A 112 -5.66 -9.20 11.28
N THR A 113 -5.55 -8.73 12.51
CA THR A 113 -5.39 -9.60 13.69
C THR A 113 -6.66 -10.42 13.93
N VAL A 114 -6.59 -11.39 14.82
CA VAL A 114 -7.77 -12.18 15.20
C VAL A 114 -8.84 -11.35 15.90
N GLU A 115 -8.47 -10.21 16.50
CA GLU A 115 -9.39 -9.23 17.09
C GLU A 115 -9.99 -8.26 16.07
N GLY A 116 -9.56 -8.32 14.80
CA GLY A 116 -10.05 -7.46 13.73
C GLY A 116 -9.24 -6.19 13.49
N THR A 117 -8.18 -5.95 14.27
CA THR A 117 -7.33 -4.76 14.11
C THR A 117 -6.49 -4.85 12.85
N LYS A 118 -6.47 -3.78 12.07
CA LYS A 118 -5.64 -3.66 10.85
C LYS A 118 -4.25 -3.14 11.18
N GLU A 119 -3.23 -3.80 10.64
CA GLU A 119 -1.84 -3.41 10.79
C GLU A 119 -1.09 -3.49 9.46
N ILE A 120 -0.15 -2.57 9.23
CA ILE A 120 0.80 -2.70 8.12
C ILE A 120 2.01 -3.43 8.67
N LEU A 121 2.21 -4.70 8.31
CA LEU A 121 3.27 -5.55 8.89
C LEU A 121 4.65 -5.05 8.51
N GLY A 122 4.83 -4.67 7.26
CA GLY A 122 6.11 -4.19 6.74
C GLY A 122 6.06 -3.87 5.25
N TYR A 123 7.21 -3.46 4.75
CA TYR A 123 7.43 -3.13 3.35
C TYR A 123 8.88 -3.42 2.93
N SER A 124 9.10 -3.57 1.63
CA SER A 124 10.42 -3.61 1.01
C SER A 124 10.41 -2.81 -0.29
N ILE A 125 11.54 -2.17 -0.61
CA ILE A 125 11.74 -1.42 -1.85
C ILE A 125 12.77 -2.18 -2.67
N ALA A 126 12.41 -2.56 -3.89
CA ALA A 126 13.28 -3.32 -4.78
C ALA A 126 13.08 -2.90 -6.24
N PRO A 127 14.11 -3.07 -7.10
CA PRO A 127 14.00 -2.72 -8.52
C PRO A 127 12.85 -3.41 -9.23
N ASN A 128 12.55 -4.63 -8.85
CA ASN A 128 11.49 -5.44 -9.43
C ASN A 128 10.72 -6.19 -8.34
N GLU A 129 9.50 -6.57 -8.66
CA GLU A 129 8.73 -7.48 -7.86
C GLU A 129 9.28 -8.91 -8.01
N SER A 130 9.57 -9.59 -6.89
CA SER A 130 10.08 -10.95 -6.89
C SER A 130 9.64 -11.73 -5.65
N ALA A 131 9.57 -13.07 -5.79
CA ALA A 131 9.27 -13.95 -4.67
C ALA A 131 10.38 -13.95 -3.59
N GLU A 132 11.65 -13.69 -3.99
CA GLU A 132 12.76 -13.60 -3.06
C GLU A 132 12.57 -12.45 -2.05
N ILE A 133 12.15 -11.28 -2.52
CA ILE A 133 11.86 -10.14 -1.65
C ILE A 133 10.71 -10.47 -0.68
N TRP A 134 9.69 -11.18 -1.14
CA TRP A 134 8.61 -11.64 -0.27
C TRP A 134 9.11 -12.64 0.77
N LYS A 135 10.04 -13.54 0.41
CA LYS A 135 10.65 -14.46 1.36
C LYS A 135 11.37 -13.72 2.47
N GLU A 136 12.24 -12.76 2.13
CA GLU A 136 12.94 -11.93 3.10
C GLU A 136 11.95 -11.19 4.04
N LEU A 137 10.86 -10.63 3.48
CA LEU A 137 9.83 -9.94 4.23
C LEU A 137 9.08 -10.87 5.19
N LEU A 138 8.70 -12.07 4.75
CA LEU A 138 7.99 -13.04 5.60
C LEU A 138 8.90 -13.59 6.71
N GLU A 139 10.20 -13.78 6.43
CA GLU A 139 11.19 -14.15 7.43
C GLU A 139 11.40 -13.03 8.47
N ASP A 140 11.44 -11.76 8.02
CA ASP A 140 11.47 -10.60 8.92
C ASP A 140 10.24 -10.57 9.83
N PHE A 141 9.04 -10.82 9.32
CA PHE A 141 7.83 -10.87 10.13
C PHE A 141 7.92 -11.94 11.23
N LYS A 142 8.45 -13.13 10.92
CA LYS A 142 8.71 -14.18 11.92
C LYS A 142 9.71 -13.71 12.97
N SER A 143 10.79 -13.07 12.57
CA SER A 143 11.82 -12.55 13.49
C SER A 143 11.24 -11.51 14.45
N ARG A 144 10.21 -10.77 14.04
CA ARG A 144 9.49 -9.78 14.84
C ARG A 144 8.28 -10.34 15.60
N GLY A 145 8.16 -11.67 15.70
CA GLY A 145 7.22 -12.34 16.59
C GLY A 145 5.95 -12.88 15.93
N LEU A 146 5.79 -12.80 14.60
CA LEU A 146 4.66 -13.44 13.91
C LEU A 146 4.84 -14.96 13.92
N GLU A 147 3.93 -15.67 14.57
CA GLU A 147 3.96 -17.12 14.73
C GLU A 147 3.02 -17.82 13.72
N SER A 148 1.83 -17.25 13.47
CA SER A 148 0.83 -17.88 12.60
C SER A 148 0.01 -16.89 11.79
N VAL A 149 -0.41 -17.34 10.60
CA VAL A 149 -1.36 -16.64 9.71
C VAL A 149 -2.39 -17.66 9.23
N SER A 150 -3.68 -17.35 9.39
CA SER A 150 -4.72 -18.25 8.91
C SER A 150 -4.89 -18.22 7.40
N LEU A 151 -4.79 -17.04 6.78
CA LEU A 151 -4.98 -16.87 5.34
C LEU A 151 -4.05 -15.81 4.77
N PHE A 152 -3.35 -16.12 3.69
CA PHE A 152 -2.72 -15.13 2.82
C PHE A 152 -3.59 -14.84 1.61
N CYS A 153 -3.83 -13.55 1.33
CA CYS A 153 -4.46 -13.07 0.10
C CYS A 153 -3.41 -12.43 -0.78
N THR A 154 -3.13 -13.01 -1.96
CA THR A 154 -2.06 -12.59 -2.88
C THR A 154 -2.60 -12.37 -4.29
N ASP A 155 -1.95 -11.49 -5.06
CA ASP A 155 -2.24 -11.25 -6.48
C ASP A 155 -1.79 -12.38 -7.40
N GLY A 156 -0.94 -13.28 -6.89
CA GLY A 156 -0.49 -14.45 -7.61
C GLY A 156 0.83 -14.27 -8.35
N LEU A 157 1.75 -13.50 -7.79
CA LEU A 157 3.13 -13.47 -8.23
C LEU A 157 3.72 -14.90 -8.28
N ALA A 158 4.43 -15.22 -9.35
CA ALA A 158 5.07 -16.52 -9.50
C ALA A 158 6.07 -16.77 -8.35
N GLY A 159 6.00 -17.96 -7.75
CA GLY A 159 6.83 -18.35 -6.61
C GLY A 159 6.32 -17.87 -5.24
N MET A 160 5.33 -17.00 -5.19
CA MET A 160 4.80 -16.47 -3.92
C MET A 160 4.13 -17.55 -3.07
N GLU A 161 3.40 -18.47 -3.70
CA GLU A 161 2.74 -19.58 -3.00
C GLU A 161 3.76 -20.48 -2.32
N GLU A 162 4.83 -20.85 -3.04
CA GLU A 162 5.93 -21.67 -2.52
C GLU A 162 6.61 -20.99 -1.32
N VAL A 163 6.82 -19.68 -1.39
CA VAL A 163 7.41 -18.90 -0.30
C VAL A 163 6.50 -18.89 0.93
N ILE A 164 5.19 -18.74 0.74
CA ILE A 164 4.21 -18.79 1.85
C ILE A 164 4.20 -20.18 2.47
N GLU A 165 4.13 -21.25 1.67
CA GLU A 165 4.10 -22.64 2.15
C GLU A 165 5.37 -23.02 2.92
N GLN A 166 6.54 -22.54 2.48
CA GLN A 166 7.81 -22.77 3.17
C GLN A 166 7.90 -22.01 4.49
N THR A 167 7.38 -20.77 4.53
CA THR A 167 7.52 -19.89 5.70
C THR A 167 6.40 -20.10 6.73
N PHE A 168 5.16 -20.29 6.27
CA PHE A 168 3.96 -20.51 7.08
C PHE A 168 3.16 -21.72 6.58
N PRO A 169 3.64 -22.96 6.78
CA PRO A 169 3.06 -24.16 6.19
C PRO A 169 1.62 -24.46 6.61
N ALA A 170 1.16 -23.91 7.73
CA ALA A 170 -0.22 -24.06 8.19
C ALA A 170 -1.19 -23.03 7.60
N ALA A 171 -0.66 -22.00 6.94
CA ALA A 171 -1.48 -20.94 6.37
C ALA A 171 -2.19 -21.41 5.09
N LYS A 172 -3.44 -20.99 4.92
CA LYS A 172 -4.15 -21.13 3.65
C LYS A 172 -3.77 -19.97 2.73
N ILE A 173 -3.93 -20.19 1.42
CA ILE A 173 -3.68 -19.17 0.40
C ILE A 173 -4.96 -18.92 -0.38
N GLN A 174 -5.27 -17.69 -0.67
CA GLN A 174 -6.33 -17.24 -1.56
C GLN A 174 -5.75 -16.37 -2.67
N ARG A 175 -5.99 -16.73 -3.89
CA ARG A 175 -5.68 -15.89 -5.06
C ARG A 175 -6.70 -14.79 -5.22
N CYS A 176 -6.24 -13.57 -5.46
CA CYS A 176 -7.12 -12.42 -5.70
C CYS A 176 -7.96 -12.60 -6.96
N LEU A 177 -9.28 -12.76 -6.81
CA LEU A 177 -10.21 -12.96 -7.92
C LEU A 177 -10.30 -11.72 -8.83
N VAL A 178 -10.05 -10.52 -8.29
CA VAL A 178 -10.00 -9.28 -9.08
C VAL A 178 -8.79 -9.30 -10.03
N HIS A 179 -7.62 -9.73 -9.57
CA HIS A 179 -6.44 -9.90 -10.42
C HIS A 179 -6.65 -11.00 -11.48
N ILE A 180 -7.25 -12.13 -11.10
CA ILE A 180 -7.63 -13.18 -12.06
C ILE A 180 -8.58 -12.60 -13.12
N SER A 181 -9.63 -11.88 -12.73
CA SER A 181 -10.56 -11.23 -13.67
C SER A 181 -9.85 -10.26 -14.63
N ARG A 182 -8.90 -9.46 -14.13
CA ARG A 182 -8.08 -8.57 -14.97
C ARG A 182 -7.21 -9.35 -15.95
N ASN A 183 -6.61 -10.46 -15.51
CA ASN A 183 -5.81 -11.34 -16.35
C ASN A 183 -6.65 -12.01 -17.45
N ILE A 184 -7.86 -12.44 -17.13
CA ILE A 184 -8.83 -12.94 -18.11
C ILE A 184 -9.14 -11.83 -19.13
N ALA A 185 -9.52 -10.65 -18.66
CA ALA A 185 -9.89 -9.51 -19.52
C ALA A 185 -8.76 -9.09 -20.48
N ALA A 186 -7.49 -9.22 -20.04
CA ALA A 186 -6.32 -8.88 -20.86
C ALA A 186 -6.05 -9.90 -21.99
N LYS A 187 -6.56 -11.14 -21.87
CA LYS A 187 -6.28 -12.24 -22.80
C LYS A 187 -7.43 -12.53 -23.77
N VAL A 188 -8.52 -11.78 -23.70
CA VAL A 188 -9.70 -11.95 -24.54
C VAL A 188 -9.95 -10.74 -25.43
N ARG A 189 -10.69 -10.95 -26.52
CA ARG A 189 -11.13 -9.86 -27.42
C ARG A 189 -12.05 -8.90 -26.66
N VAL A 190 -12.02 -7.62 -27.01
CA VAL A 190 -12.85 -6.57 -26.39
C VAL A 190 -14.35 -6.92 -26.48
N THR A 191 -14.77 -7.50 -27.61
CA THR A 191 -16.17 -7.93 -27.88
C THR A 191 -16.67 -8.99 -26.89
N ASP A 192 -15.81 -9.88 -26.44
CA ASP A 192 -16.16 -11.01 -25.59
C ASP A 192 -15.90 -10.73 -24.10
N ARG A 193 -15.20 -9.62 -23.82
CA ARG A 193 -14.72 -9.30 -22.47
C ARG A 193 -15.84 -9.22 -21.44
N LYS A 194 -16.95 -8.59 -21.82
CA LYS A 194 -18.09 -8.45 -20.91
C LYS A 194 -18.68 -9.82 -20.56
N GLU A 195 -18.97 -10.62 -21.60
CA GLU A 195 -19.62 -11.93 -21.43
C GLU A 195 -18.76 -12.89 -20.58
N ILE A 196 -17.47 -13.02 -20.90
CA ILE A 196 -16.59 -13.93 -20.15
C ILE A 196 -16.37 -13.49 -18.70
N LEU A 197 -16.35 -12.18 -18.42
CA LEU A 197 -16.25 -11.68 -17.07
C LEU A 197 -17.56 -11.85 -16.29
N ASP A 198 -18.71 -11.71 -16.93
CA ASP A 198 -20.00 -11.97 -16.31
C ASP A 198 -20.12 -13.47 -15.99
N ASP A 199 -19.74 -14.37 -16.90
CA ASP A 199 -19.70 -15.81 -16.63
C ASP A 199 -18.71 -16.17 -15.48
N PHE A 200 -17.53 -15.56 -15.45
CA PHE A 200 -16.58 -15.78 -14.36
C PHE A 200 -17.10 -15.26 -13.02
N LYS A 201 -17.90 -14.20 -13.05
CA LYS A 201 -18.54 -13.64 -11.87
C LYS A 201 -19.52 -14.60 -11.22
N GLU A 202 -20.23 -15.41 -12.01
CA GLU A 202 -21.10 -16.46 -11.48
C GLU A 202 -20.32 -17.51 -10.67
N VAL A 203 -19.05 -17.78 -11.02
CA VAL A 203 -18.19 -18.69 -10.28
C VAL A 203 -17.96 -18.19 -8.86
N TYR A 204 -17.55 -16.93 -8.71
CA TYR A 204 -17.15 -16.41 -7.40
C TYR A 204 -18.28 -15.75 -6.61
N ASN A 205 -19.44 -15.52 -7.19
CA ASN A 205 -20.65 -15.09 -6.49
C ASN A 205 -21.52 -16.24 -6.02
N ALA A 206 -21.14 -17.48 -6.30
CA ALA A 206 -21.86 -18.68 -5.85
C ALA A 206 -22.04 -18.66 -4.33
N SER A 207 -23.13 -19.19 -3.87
CA SER A 207 -23.47 -19.24 -2.44
C SER A 207 -22.69 -20.34 -1.70
N LYS A 208 -22.36 -21.43 -2.42
CA LYS A 208 -21.70 -22.64 -1.91
C LYS A 208 -20.57 -23.06 -2.84
N LEU A 209 -19.60 -23.80 -2.29
CA LEU A 209 -18.46 -24.32 -3.05
C LEU A 209 -18.89 -25.24 -4.20
N GLU A 210 -19.89 -26.12 -3.98
CA GLU A 210 -20.37 -27.03 -5.01
C GLU A 210 -20.95 -26.27 -6.22
N GLU A 211 -21.68 -25.19 -5.96
CA GLU A 211 -22.21 -24.31 -7.01
C GLU A 211 -21.06 -23.58 -7.76
N ALA A 212 -20.07 -23.09 -7.02
CA ALA A 212 -18.89 -22.44 -7.62
C ALA A 212 -18.10 -23.39 -8.53
N LEU A 213 -17.91 -24.63 -8.11
CA LEU A 213 -17.25 -25.67 -8.93
C LEU A 213 -18.05 -26.00 -10.18
N SER A 214 -19.37 -26.17 -10.08
CA SER A 214 -20.26 -26.40 -11.23
C SER A 214 -20.23 -25.22 -12.23
N ASN A 215 -20.24 -23.98 -11.70
CA ASN A 215 -20.12 -22.79 -12.53
C ASN A 215 -18.76 -22.69 -13.21
N LEU A 216 -17.68 -23.12 -12.53
CA LEU A 216 -16.31 -23.15 -13.08
C LEU A 216 -16.20 -24.18 -14.22
N GLU A 217 -16.82 -25.37 -14.06
CA GLU A 217 -16.89 -26.38 -15.13
C GLU A 217 -17.67 -25.84 -16.36
N THR A 218 -18.78 -25.19 -16.11
CA THR A 218 -19.60 -24.55 -17.16
C THR A 218 -18.79 -23.47 -17.88
N PHE A 219 -18.12 -22.59 -17.14
CA PHE A 219 -17.22 -21.57 -17.65
C PHE A 219 -16.11 -22.20 -18.53
N THR A 220 -15.45 -23.22 -18.01
CA THR A 220 -14.37 -23.93 -18.72
C THR A 220 -14.88 -24.54 -20.02
N SER A 221 -15.99 -25.26 -19.98
CA SER A 221 -16.60 -25.91 -21.15
C SER A 221 -16.96 -24.91 -22.24
N LYS A 222 -17.53 -23.74 -21.85
CA LYS A 222 -17.93 -22.69 -22.79
C LYS A 222 -16.73 -22.02 -23.45
N TRP A 223 -15.66 -21.74 -22.70
CA TRP A 223 -14.59 -20.86 -23.16
C TRP A 223 -13.30 -21.58 -23.60
N LYS A 224 -13.09 -22.84 -23.24
CA LYS A 224 -11.87 -23.61 -23.54
C LYS A 224 -11.48 -23.62 -25.00
N ARG A 225 -12.47 -23.78 -25.90
CA ARG A 225 -12.21 -23.80 -27.35
C ARG A 225 -11.76 -22.46 -27.89
N LYS A 226 -12.36 -21.36 -27.38
CA LYS A 226 -12.11 -19.99 -27.89
C LYS A 226 -10.91 -19.33 -27.21
N TYR A 227 -10.71 -19.57 -25.92
CA TYR A 227 -9.69 -18.96 -25.09
C TYR A 227 -8.95 -19.98 -24.20
N PRO A 228 -8.21 -20.94 -24.80
CA PRO A 228 -7.51 -21.98 -24.02
C PRO A 228 -6.53 -21.38 -23.00
N ARG A 229 -5.86 -20.28 -23.33
CA ARG A 229 -4.94 -19.60 -22.42
C ARG A 229 -5.62 -19.01 -21.17
N VAL A 230 -6.93 -18.71 -21.23
CA VAL A 230 -7.69 -18.31 -20.05
C VAL A 230 -7.93 -19.48 -19.14
N ILE A 231 -8.24 -20.65 -19.71
CA ILE A 231 -8.45 -21.88 -18.93
C ILE A 231 -7.14 -22.32 -18.28
N ASP A 232 -6.00 -22.24 -18.99
CA ASP A 232 -4.68 -22.53 -18.43
C ASP A 232 -4.35 -21.67 -17.20
N ILE A 233 -4.84 -20.41 -17.15
CA ILE A 233 -4.69 -19.56 -15.97
C ILE A 233 -5.50 -20.15 -14.80
N LEU A 234 -6.73 -20.55 -15.03
CA LEU A 234 -7.60 -21.07 -13.97
C LEU A 234 -7.14 -22.42 -13.47
N ASP A 235 -6.72 -23.31 -14.36
CA ASP A 235 -6.20 -24.65 -14.02
C ASP A 235 -4.91 -24.59 -13.18
N LYS A 236 -4.08 -23.55 -13.39
CA LYS A 236 -2.86 -23.33 -12.61
C LYS A 236 -3.10 -22.64 -11.25
N ASN A 237 -4.30 -22.13 -11.00
CA ASN A 237 -4.63 -21.43 -9.75
C ASN A 237 -5.38 -22.37 -8.80
N THR A 238 -4.64 -23.18 -8.06
CA THR A 238 -5.20 -24.15 -7.10
C THR A 238 -5.94 -23.47 -5.93
N HIS A 239 -5.60 -22.21 -5.62
CA HIS A 239 -6.13 -21.44 -4.48
C HIS A 239 -7.20 -20.42 -4.88
N LEU A 240 -8.00 -20.73 -5.92
CA LEU A 240 -9.00 -19.84 -6.46
C LEU A 240 -10.22 -19.69 -5.53
N LEU A 241 -10.65 -20.78 -4.89
CA LEU A 241 -11.89 -20.89 -4.13
C LEU A 241 -11.67 -21.14 -2.64
N THR A 242 -10.48 -20.93 -2.12
CA THR A 242 -10.12 -21.16 -0.70
C THR A 242 -11.00 -20.34 0.25
N TYR A 243 -11.48 -19.17 -0.17
CA TYR A 243 -12.35 -18.32 0.63
C TYR A 243 -13.68 -18.98 1.01
N PHE A 244 -14.11 -20.06 0.32
CA PHE A 244 -15.29 -20.83 0.71
C PHE A 244 -15.13 -21.57 2.04
N ASP A 245 -13.90 -21.81 2.49
CA ASP A 245 -13.60 -22.42 3.78
C ASP A 245 -13.94 -21.50 4.97
N TYR A 246 -14.27 -20.23 4.68
CA TYR A 246 -14.54 -19.21 5.67
C TYR A 246 -16.02 -18.82 5.71
N PRO A 247 -16.50 -18.25 6.85
CA PRO A 247 -17.88 -17.77 6.98
C PRO A 247 -18.27 -16.79 5.86
N LYS A 248 -19.55 -16.87 5.44
CA LYS A 248 -20.06 -16.08 4.30
C LYS A 248 -19.85 -14.57 4.49
N GLU A 249 -19.95 -14.11 5.73
CA GLU A 249 -19.85 -12.70 6.12
C GLU A 249 -18.48 -12.09 5.78
N VAL A 250 -17.40 -12.88 5.84
CA VAL A 250 -16.04 -12.41 5.60
C VAL A 250 -15.54 -12.68 4.18
N ARG A 251 -16.22 -13.55 3.41
CA ARG A 251 -15.77 -13.98 2.07
C ARG A 251 -15.51 -12.82 1.14
N HIS A 252 -16.41 -11.80 1.15
CA HIS A 252 -16.28 -10.62 0.31
C HIS A 252 -14.98 -9.84 0.57
N SER A 253 -14.48 -9.85 1.80
CA SER A 253 -13.26 -9.16 2.18
C SER A 253 -11.99 -9.94 1.82
N ILE A 254 -12.05 -11.28 1.75
CA ILE A 254 -10.89 -12.15 1.62
C ILE A 254 -10.67 -12.77 0.24
N TYR A 255 -11.66 -12.73 -0.68
CA TYR A 255 -11.46 -13.23 -2.04
C TYR A 255 -10.69 -12.26 -2.94
N SER A 256 -10.36 -11.09 -2.45
CA SER A 256 -9.64 -10.07 -3.22
C SER A 256 -8.64 -9.29 -2.35
N THR A 257 -7.66 -8.70 -3.00
CA THR A 257 -6.70 -7.78 -2.37
C THR A 257 -7.19 -6.32 -2.36
N ASN A 258 -8.50 -6.08 -2.50
CA ASN A 258 -9.08 -4.73 -2.59
C ASN A 258 -8.68 -3.82 -1.41
N LEU A 259 -8.52 -4.38 -0.21
CA LEU A 259 -8.11 -3.63 0.97
C LEU A 259 -6.74 -2.97 0.75
N ILE A 260 -5.73 -3.76 0.36
CA ILE A 260 -4.38 -3.25 0.13
C ILE A 260 -4.28 -2.49 -1.20
N GLU A 261 -5.03 -2.88 -2.24
CA GLU A 261 -5.11 -2.10 -3.49
C GLU A 261 -5.67 -0.69 -3.24
N GLY A 262 -6.70 -0.55 -2.40
CA GLY A 262 -7.26 0.73 -2.00
C GLY A 262 -6.22 1.61 -1.29
N PHE A 263 -5.45 1.03 -0.39
CA PHE A 263 -4.35 1.68 0.28
C PHE A 263 -3.24 2.10 -0.72
N ASN A 264 -2.79 1.19 -1.57
CA ASN A 264 -1.79 1.47 -2.61
C ASN A 264 -2.23 2.57 -3.58
N LYS A 265 -3.54 2.63 -3.90
CA LYS A 265 -4.12 3.70 -4.71
C LYS A 265 -4.03 5.07 -4.01
N GLN A 266 -4.27 5.12 -2.70
CA GLN A 266 -4.11 6.36 -1.91
C GLN A 266 -2.65 6.79 -1.86
N LEU A 267 -1.71 5.86 -1.61
CA LEU A 267 -0.27 6.13 -1.67
C LEU A 267 0.12 6.74 -3.03
N LYS A 268 -0.27 6.10 -4.12
CA LYS A 268 0.03 6.59 -5.49
C LYS A 268 -0.58 7.97 -5.75
N LYS A 269 -1.79 8.24 -5.28
CA LYS A 269 -2.44 9.56 -5.45
C LYS A 269 -1.63 10.68 -4.80
N LYS A 270 -1.19 10.47 -3.58
CA LYS A 270 -0.36 11.43 -2.84
C LYS A 270 1.07 11.53 -3.43
N PHE A 271 1.62 10.39 -3.85
CA PHE A 271 2.95 10.33 -4.48
C PHE A 271 3.03 11.12 -5.79
N LYS A 272 1.94 11.18 -6.58
CA LYS A 272 1.92 11.98 -7.82
C LYS A 272 2.33 13.44 -7.61
N LEU A 273 2.15 14.00 -6.42
CA LEU A 273 2.57 15.36 -6.08
C LEU A 273 4.10 15.49 -5.94
N LYS A 274 4.81 14.39 -5.65
CA LYS A 274 6.27 14.37 -5.49
C LYS A 274 7.02 13.99 -6.77
N GLU A 275 6.32 13.43 -7.77
CA GLU A 275 6.87 12.92 -9.03
C GLU A 275 7.91 11.81 -8.86
N GLN A 276 8.95 12.03 -8.04
CA GLN A 276 10.03 11.08 -7.76
C GLN A 276 10.62 11.30 -6.36
N PHE A 277 11.24 10.27 -5.81
CA PHE A 277 12.06 10.38 -4.61
C PHE A 277 13.54 10.52 -4.97
N PRO A 278 14.27 11.47 -4.33
CA PRO A 278 15.69 11.65 -4.60
C PRO A 278 16.56 10.55 -4.00
N THR A 279 16.11 9.89 -2.94
CA THR A 279 16.82 8.82 -2.24
C THR A 279 15.84 7.80 -1.68
N GLU A 280 16.32 6.58 -1.42
CA GLU A 280 15.54 5.51 -0.77
C GLU A 280 15.06 5.95 0.63
N THR A 281 15.93 6.54 1.44
CA THR A 281 15.55 7.08 2.76
C THR A 281 14.42 8.11 2.67
N SER A 282 14.40 8.95 1.61
CA SER A 282 13.31 9.90 1.38
C SER A 282 11.99 9.19 1.07
N MET A 283 12.04 8.08 0.33
CA MET A 283 10.89 7.23 0.05
C MET A 283 10.41 6.52 1.32
N GLU A 284 11.31 5.98 2.13
CA GLU A 284 10.98 5.30 3.38
C GLU A 284 10.32 6.24 4.40
N LYS A 285 10.85 7.45 4.58
CA LYS A 285 10.22 8.48 5.42
C LYS A 285 8.77 8.73 5.00
N TYR A 286 8.56 8.88 3.69
CA TYR A 286 7.22 9.07 3.15
C TYR A 286 6.32 7.86 3.40
N LEU A 287 6.80 6.65 3.12
CA LEU A 287 6.02 5.43 3.30
C LEU A 287 5.58 5.26 4.76
N VAL A 288 6.52 5.33 5.70
CA VAL A 288 6.23 5.14 7.13
C VAL A 288 5.29 6.22 7.66
N SER A 289 5.44 7.47 7.22
CA SER A 289 4.51 8.54 7.52
C SER A 289 3.08 8.22 7.01
N GLN A 290 2.96 7.74 5.77
CA GLN A 290 1.65 7.36 5.22
C GLN A 290 1.04 6.14 5.93
N PHE A 291 1.87 5.20 6.38
CA PHE A 291 1.42 4.05 7.16
C PHE A 291 0.82 4.48 8.50
N ASN A 292 1.52 5.35 9.23
CA ASN A 292 1.03 5.88 10.50
C ASN A 292 -0.28 6.69 10.32
N GLN A 293 -0.37 7.49 9.25
CA GLN A 293 -1.59 8.25 8.96
C GLN A 293 -2.76 7.34 8.58
N TYR A 294 -2.51 6.28 7.81
CA TYR A 294 -3.55 5.31 7.44
C TYR A 294 -4.10 4.58 8.67
N LEU A 295 -3.22 4.13 9.56
CA LEU A 295 -3.61 3.43 10.78
C LEU A 295 -4.38 4.35 11.74
N SER A 296 -3.94 5.61 11.91
CA SER A 296 -4.65 6.58 12.76
C SER A 296 -6.08 6.87 12.29
N LEU A 297 -6.31 6.92 10.97
CA LEU A 297 -7.65 7.14 10.40
C LEU A 297 -8.60 5.96 10.62
N ILE A 298 -8.09 4.73 10.67
CA ILE A 298 -8.88 3.53 10.91
C ILE A 298 -9.33 3.46 12.37
N HIS A 299 -8.43 3.78 13.32
CA HIS A 299 -8.75 3.78 14.76
C HIS A 299 -9.70 4.90 15.21
N ILE A 300 -9.91 5.94 14.40
CA ILE A 300 -10.89 7.02 14.69
C ILE A 300 -12.29 6.65 14.18
N SER A 301 -12.41 5.71 13.23
CA SER A 301 -13.68 5.33 12.60
C SER A 301 -14.34 4.08 13.22
N GLU A 302 -13.73 3.46 14.22
CA GLU A 302 -14.28 2.42 15.09
C GLU A 302 -14.75 3.03 16.42
#